data_8449abe7b4a149ad2c3f6cad0684ea15
#
_entry.id   8449abe7b4a149ad2c3f6cad0684ea15
#
_cell.length_a   1.000
_cell.length_b   1.000
_cell.length_c   1.000
_cell.angle_alpha   90.00
_cell.angle_beta   90.00
_cell.angle_gamma   90.00
#
_symmetry.space_group_name_H-M   'P 1'
#
loop_
_entity.id
_entity.type
_entity.pdbx_description
1 polymer ?
#
loop_
_entity_poly.entity_id
_entity_poly.type
_entity_poly.pdbx_seq_one_letter_code
_entity_poly.pdbx_strand_id
1 'polypeptide(L)'
;MKRGVNRYWNPVLAWSDVAWKMTEMSIASASVIGHRTHRLAKTGPVPDARDRREFTQMGTEKIVASMESAVALARHSVGSHVNHSARAWALMLESATALMSLYGSQNSGQLFARQAKLTKTLMQLNGAAIDLSGSTARLAARGLVPIHSRVTANAKRLGKR
;
A
#
# COMPACT_ATOMS: atom_id res chain seq x y z
N MET A 1 -5.00 -19.17 -19.88
CA MET A 1 -6.24 -18.54 -19.37
C MET A 1 -5.90 -17.20 -18.72
N LYS A 2 -6.16 -16.06 -19.42
CA LYS A 2 -5.78 -14.72 -18.98
C LYS A 2 -6.91 -14.07 -18.16
N ARG A 3 -7.02 -14.36 -16.88
CA ARG A 3 -7.98 -13.72 -15.95
C ARG A 3 -7.34 -12.72 -14.96
N GLY A 4 -6.07 -12.35 -15.14
CA GLY A 4 -5.33 -11.52 -14.17
C GLY A 4 -5.36 -10.00 -14.40
N VAL A 5 -5.74 -9.54 -15.59
CA VAL A 5 -5.48 -8.14 -15.99
C VAL A 5 -6.52 -7.14 -15.45
N ASN A 6 -7.76 -7.56 -15.21
CA ASN A 6 -8.85 -6.63 -14.87
C ASN A 6 -8.96 -6.29 -13.37
N ARG A 7 -8.31 -7.03 -12.48
CA ARG A 7 -8.42 -6.84 -11.02
C ARG A 7 -7.67 -5.60 -10.52
N TYR A 8 -6.66 -5.15 -11.26
CA TYR A 8 -5.77 -4.05 -10.83
C TYR A 8 -6.22 -2.65 -11.29
N TRP A 9 -7.27 -2.55 -12.11
CA TRP A 9 -7.79 -1.26 -12.57
C TRP A 9 -8.80 -0.64 -11.60
N ASN A 10 -9.39 -1.44 -10.72
CA ASN A 10 -10.33 -0.97 -9.70
C ASN A 10 -9.60 -0.74 -8.37
N PRO A 11 -9.50 0.50 -7.85
CA PRO A 11 -8.85 0.81 -6.59
C PRO A 11 -9.42 0.04 -5.41
N VAL A 12 -10.74 -0.19 -5.39
CA VAL A 12 -11.41 -0.93 -4.32
C VAL A 12 -10.91 -2.36 -4.25
N LEU A 13 -10.80 -3.06 -5.38
CA LEU A 13 -10.27 -4.42 -5.43
C LEU A 13 -8.78 -4.47 -5.07
N ALA A 14 -8.01 -3.45 -5.46
CA ALA A 14 -6.61 -3.36 -5.08
C ALA A 14 -6.43 -3.16 -3.57
N TRP A 15 -7.22 -2.30 -2.95
CA TRP A 15 -7.21 -2.12 -1.49
C TRP A 15 -7.74 -3.33 -0.74
N SER A 16 -8.73 -4.05 -1.28
CA SER A 16 -9.21 -5.31 -0.70
C SER A 16 -8.12 -6.37 -0.66
N ASP A 17 -7.29 -6.48 -1.71
CA ASP A 17 -6.14 -7.41 -1.74
C ASP A 17 -5.09 -7.03 -0.68
N VAL A 18 -4.80 -5.74 -0.50
CA VAL A 18 -3.92 -5.25 0.56
C VAL A 18 -4.48 -5.59 1.94
N ALA A 19 -5.76 -5.29 2.19
CA ALA A 19 -6.41 -5.57 3.47
C ALA A 19 -6.42 -7.07 3.79
N TRP A 20 -6.70 -7.91 2.80
CA TRP A 20 -6.65 -9.37 2.96
C TRP A 20 -5.26 -9.86 3.35
N LYS A 21 -4.22 -9.44 2.63
CA LYS A 21 -2.83 -9.78 2.96
C LYS A 21 -2.43 -9.32 4.36
N MET A 22 -2.83 -8.12 4.75
CA MET A 22 -2.57 -7.61 6.10
C MET A 22 -3.27 -8.46 7.17
N THR A 23 -4.51 -8.89 6.92
CA THR A 23 -5.24 -9.78 7.84
C THR A 23 -4.55 -11.14 7.97
N GLU A 24 -4.18 -11.78 6.86
CA GLU A 24 -3.42 -13.03 6.88
C GLU A 24 -2.10 -12.89 7.65
N MET A 25 -1.36 -11.80 7.41
CA MET A 25 -0.12 -11.51 8.14
C MET A 25 -0.36 -11.32 9.64
N SER A 26 -1.43 -10.65 10.03
CA SER A 26 -1.78 -10.42 11.44
C SER A 26 -2.08 -11.75 12.15
N ILE A 27 -2.87 -12.60 11.54
CA ILE A 27 -3.19 -13.94 12.06
C ILE A 27 -1.92 -14.80 12.17
N ALA A 28 -1.11 -14.83 11.11
CA ALA A 28 0.14 -15.57 11.07
C ALA A 28 1.13 -15.06 12.14
N SER A 29 1.23 -13.73 12.32
CA SER A 29 2.09 -13.12 13.35
C SER A 29 1.62 -13.45 14.75
N ALA A 30 0.31 -13.40 15.01
CA ALA A 30 -0.25 -13.78 16.31
C ALA A 30 0.06 -15.25 16.65
N SER A 31 -0.06 -16.16 15.70
CA SER A 31 0.32 -17.56 15.86
C SER A 31 1.81 -17.72 16.21
N VAL A 32 2.70 -17.04 15.48
CA VAL A 32 4.15 -17.08 15.75
C VAL A 32 4.47 -16.52 17.11
N ILE A 33 3.86 -15.39 17.51
CA ILE A 33 4.05 -14.78 18.84
C ILE A 33 3.57 -15.75 19.93
N GLY A 34 2.38 -16.32 19.78
CA GLY A 34 1.82 -17.27 20.75
C GLY A 34 2.73 -18.47 20.99
N HIS A 35 3.20 -19.13 19.92
CA HIS A 35 4.13 -20.25 20.02
C HIS A 35 5.45 -19.88 20.74
N ARG A 36 5.97 -18.69 20.48
CA ARG A 36 7.24 -18.21 21.05
C ARG A 36 7.12 -17.80 22.50
N THR A 37 6.04 -17.08 22.84
CA THR A 37 5.77 -16.71 24.23
C THR A 37 5.59 -17.95 25.11
N HIS A 38 4.84 -18.94 24.60
CA HIS A 38 4.69 -20.21 25.29
C HIS A 38 6.03 -20.95 25.48
N ARG A 39 6.89 -20.96 24.47
CA ARG A 39 8.20 -21.58 24.54
C ARG A 39 9.13 -20.85 25.53
N LEU A 40 9.20 -19.52 25.47
CA LEU A 40 9.96 -18.70 26.40
C LEU A 40 9.53 -18.93 27.87
N ALA A 41 8.22 -19.04 28.12
CA ALA A 41 7.68 -19.33 29.44
C ALA A 41 8.13 -20.70 29.97
N LYS A 42 8.39 -21.67 29.08
CA LYS A 42 8.87 -23.02 29.46
C LYS A 42 10.39 -23.12 29.61
N THR A 43 11.15 -22.34 28.86
CA THR A 43 12.63 -22.49 28.78
C THR A 43 13.37 -21.72 29.87
N GLY A 44 12.71 -20.79 30.58
CA GLY A 44 13.35 -19.98 31.64
C GLY A 44 14.20 -18.83 31.09
N PRO A 45 14.93 -18.10 31.97
CA PRO A 45 15.59 -16.85 31.64
C PRO A 45 16.87 -16.98 30.80
N VAL A 46 17.40 -18.17 30.59
CA VAL A 46 18.65 -18.39 29.84
C VAL A 46 18.33 -19.17 28.55
N PRO A 47 18.38 -18.51 27.37
CA PRO A 47 18.14 -19.19 26.11
C PRO A 47 19.25 -20.18 25.77
N ASP A 48 18.88 -21.39 25.35
CA ASP A 48 19.81 -22.41 24.87
C ASP A 48 20.43 -22.06 23.50
N ALA A 49 21.41 -22.84 23.04
CA ALA A 49 22.08 -22.60 21.76
C ALA A 49 21.13 -22.67 20.57
N ARG A 50 20.05 -23.43 20.66
CA ARG A 50 19.02 -23.57 19.63
C ARG A 50 18.14 -22.30 19.58
N ASP A 51 17.75 -21.80 20.74
CA ASP A 51 16.94 -20.58 20.86
C ASP A 51 17.71 -19.36 20.39
N ARG A 52 19.02 -19.25 20.71
CA ARG A 52 19.89 -18.17 20.19
C ARG A 52 19.97 -18.16 18.67
N ARG A 53 20.14 -19.32 18.03
CA ARG A 53 20.14 -19.45 16.56
C ARG A 53 18.81 -19.02 15.97
N GLU A 54 17.70 -19.43 16.58
CA GLU A 54 16.36 -19.07 16.12
C GLU A 54 16.10 -17.55 16.23
N PHE A 55 16.52 -16.90 17.32
CA PHE A 55 16.45 -15.45 17.48
C PHE A 55 17.30 -14.69 16.47
N THR A 56 18.52 -15.15 16.23
CA THR A 56 19.41 -14.54 15.22
C THR A 56 18.81 -14.66 13.82
N GLN A 57 18.33 -15.84 13.45
CA GLN A 57 17.67 -16.09 12.16
C GLN A 57 16.45 -15.16 11.97
N MET A 58 15.65 -14.98 13.02
CA MET A 58 14.51 -14.06 12.96
C MET A 58 14.90 -12.61 12.73
N GLY A 59 15.93 -12.14 13.39
CA GLY A 59 16.45 -10.78 13.18
C GLY A 59 16.90 -10.58 11.74
N THR A 60 17.69 -11.51 11.22
CA THR A 60 18.17 -11.50 9.83
C THR A 60 17.02 -11.55 8.82
N GLU A 61 16.03 -12.44 9.01
CA GLU A 61 14.87 -12.56 8.13
C GLU A 61 14.05 -11.26 8.09
N LYS A 62 13.90 -10.54 9.21
CA LYS A 62 13.22 -9.25 9.26
C LYS A 62 13.97 -8.17 8.48
N ILE A 63 15.29 -8.09 8.67
CA ILE A 63 16.13 -7.12 7.95
C ILE A 63 16.06 -7.37 6.46
N VAL A 64 16.26 -8.62 6.02
CA VAL A 64 16.21 -8.98 4.60
C VAL A 64 14.83 -8.72 4.00
N ALA A 65 13.75 -9.09 4.70
CA ALA A 65 12.39 -8.79 4.24
C ALA A 65 12.10 -7.29 4.09
N SER A 66 12.61 -6.49 5.04
CA SER A 66 12.49 -5.02 4.97
C SER A 66 13.27 -4.44 3.79
N MET A 67 14.48 -4.91 3.54
CA MET A 67 15.29 -4.49 2.40
C MET A 67 14.66 -4.89 1.05
N GLU A 68 14.16 -6.12 0.93
CA GLU A 68 13.45 -6.60 -0.26
C GLU A 68 12.19 -5.75 -0.53
N SER A 69 11.43 -5.42 0.53
CA SER A 69 10.28 -4.54 0.42
C SER A 69 10.66 -3.13 -0.02
N ALA A 70 11.72 -2.55 0.55
CA ALA A 70 12.22 -1.25 0.17
C ALA A 70 12.67 -1.22 -1.30
N VAL A 71 13.38 -2.24 -1.76
CA VAL A 71 13.79 -2.37 -3.17
C VAL A 71 12.58 -2.53 -4.09
N ALA A 72 11.58 -3.35 -3.71
CA ALA A 72 10.36 -3.50 -4.47
C ALA A 72 9.58 -2.19 -4.59
N LEU A 73 9.50 -1.43 -3.51
CA LEU A 73 8.90 -0.10 -3.49
C LEU A 73 9.67 0.88 -4.38
N ALA A 74 11.00 0.94 -4.24
CA ALA A 74 11.85 1.84 -5.02
C ALA A 74 11.72 1.58 -6.53
N ARG A 75 11.75 0.32 -6.96
CA ARG A 75 11.62 -0.05 -8.38
C ARG A 75 10.29 0.34 -9.00
N HIS A 76 9.22 0.41 -8.21
CA HIS A 76 7.87 0.66 -8.69
C HIS A 76 7.36 2.08 -8.44
N SER A 77 7.98 2.84 -7.52
CA SER A 77 7.59 4.22 -7.24
C SER A 77 8.10 5.22 -8.29
N VAL A 78 9.20 4.90 -8.98
CA VAL A 78 9.95 5.84 -9.82
C VAL A 78 9.24 6.22 -11.13
N GLY A 79 8.18 5.51 -11.55
CA GLY A 79 7.53 5.83 -12.82
C GLY A 79 6.08 6.30 -12.66
N SER A 80 5.18 5.36 -12.41
CA SER A 80 3.74 5.63 -12.48
C SER A 80 3.17 6.40 -11.28
N HIS A 81 3.65 6.11 -10.06
CA HIS A 81 3.10 6.73 -8.86
C HIS A 81 3.45 8.23 -8.79
N VAL A 82 4.68 8.61 -9.11
CA VAL A 82 5.13 10.01 -9.16
C VAL A 82 4.34 10.79 -10.20
N ASN A 83 4.10 10.21 -11.39
CA ASN A 83 3.32 10.87 -12.42
C ASN A 83 1.85 11.06 -12.03
N HIS A 84 1.22 10.07 -11.37
CA HIS A 84 -0.15 10.18 -10.89
C HIS A 84 -0.29 11.24 -9.78
N SER A 85 0.67 11.31 -8.86
CA SER A 85 0.67 12.32 -7.80
C SER A 85 0.89 13.73 -8.36
N ALA A 86 1.82 13.92 -9.27
CA ALA A 86 2.08 15.20 -9.93
C ALA A 86 0.85 15.69 -10.71
N ARG A 87 0.19 14.77 -11.45
CA ARG A 87 -1.05 15.09 -12.18
C ARG A 87 -2.19 15.49 -11.24
N ALA A 88 -2.41 14.75 -10.16
CA ALA A 88 -3.45 15.08 -9.19
C ALA A 88 -3.20 16.45 -8.55
N TRP A 89 -1.94 16.75 -8.21
CA TRP A 89 -1.54 18.04 -7.66
C TRP A 89 -1.77 19.20 -8.64
N ALA A 90 -1.37 19.04 -9.91
CA ALA A 90 -1.59 20.03 -10.96
C ALA A 90 -3.08 20.33 -11.15
N LEU A 91 -3.93 19.30 -11.20
CA LEU A 91 -5.38 19.46 -11.34
C LEU A 91 -6.02 20.07 -10.09
N MET A 92 -5.48 19.83 -8.91
CA MET A 92 -5.92 20.50 -7.68
C MET A 92 -5.67 22.01 -7.75
N LEU A 93 -4.48 22.42 -8.18
CA LEU A 93 -4.14 23.83 -8.38
C LEU A 93 -4.99 24.46 -9.47
N GLU A 94 -5.20 23.77 -10.59
CA GLU A 94 -6.07 24.24 -11.67
C GLU A 94 -7.52 24.41 -11.21
N SER A 95 -8.04 23.49 -10.41
CA SER A 95 -9.39 23.58 -9.84
C SER A 95 -9.51 24.77 -8.89
N ALA A 96 -8.50 25.04 -8.06
CA ALA A 96 -8.45 26.18 -7.17
C ALA A 96 -8.46 27.50 -7.97
N THR A 97 -7.64 27.59 -9.03
CA THR A 97 -7.62 28.80 -9.89
C THR A 97 -8.92 28.97 -10.67
N ALA A 98 -9.54 27.88 -11.15
CA ALA A 98 -10.84 27.91 -11.79
C ALA A 98 -11.94 28.41 -10.84
N LEU A 99 -11.92 27.96 -9.58
CA LEU A 99 -12.84 28.43 -8.54
C LEU A 99 -12.67 29.93 -8.27
N MET A 100 -11.43 30.38 -8.07
CA MET A 100 -11.15 31.80 -7.86
C MET A 100 -11.55 32.67 -9.06
N SER A 101 -11.47 32.16 -10.27
CA SER A 101 -11.89 32.89 -11.48
C SER A 101 -13.38 33.22 -11.50
N LEU A 102 -14.24 32.51 -10.78
CA LEU A 102 -15.68 32.78 -10.70
C LEU A 102 -15.96 34.15 -10.12
N TYR A 103 -15.19 34.57 -9.10
CA TYR A 103 -15.36 35.87 -8.47
C TYR A 103 -15.06 37.06 -9.38
N GLY A 104 -14.26 36.89 -10.44
CA GLY A 104 -13.94 37.91 -11.43
C GLY A 104 -14.89 37.95 -12.63
N SER A 105 -16.05 37.30 -12.59
CA SER A 105 -16.99 37.27 -13.72
C SER A 105 -17.75 38.59 -13.83
N GLN A 106 -17.69 39.21 -15.01
CA GLN A 106 -18.31 40.52 -15.25
C GLN A 106 -19.70 40.42 -15.91
N ASN A 107 -20.03 39.25 -16.46
CA ASN A 107 -21.34 38.98 -17.09
C ASN A 107 -21.72 37.51 -16.95
N SER A 108 -23.01 37.17 -17.21
CA SER A 108 -23.55 35.83 -17.11
C SER A 108 -22.87 34.81 -18.04
N GLY A 109 -22.52 35.20 -19.27
CA GLY A 109 -21.84 34.35 -20.23
C GLY A 109 -20.45 33.91 -19.72
N GLN A 110 -19.67 34.84 -19.14
CA GLN A 110 -18.39 34.52 -18.51
C GLN A 110 -18.57 33.60 -17.29
N LEU A 111 -19.60 33.86 -16.48
CA LEU A 111 -19.89 33.03 -15.31
C LEU A 111 -20.17 31.58 -15.73
N PHE A 112 -21.04 31.36 -16.71
CA PHE A 112 -21.34 30.01 -17.23
C PHE A 112 -20.11 29.31 -17.80
N ALA A 113 -19.29 30.03 -18.60
CA ALA A 113 -18.06 29.46 -19.16
C ALA A 113 -17.05 29.05 -18.08
N ARG A 114 -16.89 29.87 -17.03
CA ARG A 114 -15.98 29.58 -15.91
C ARG A 114 -16.51 28.45 -15.01
N GLN A 115 -17.83 28.39 -14.83
CA GLN A 115 -18.46 27.29 -14.10
C GLN A 115 -18.28 25.95 -14.86
N ALA A 116 -18.47 25.93 -16.19
CA ALA A 116 -18.21 24.76 -17.02
C ALA A 116 -16.74 24.31 -16.94
N LYS A 117 -15.79 25.27 -16.95
CA LYS A 117 -14.37 24.97 -16.75
C LYS A 117 -14.12 24.34 -15.37
N LEU A 118 -14.65 24.91 -14.30
CA LEU A 118 -14.51 24.36 -12.94
C LEU A 118 -15.06 22.94 -12.85
N THR A 119 -16.27 22.69 -13.36
CA THR A 119 -16.87 21.35 -13.39
C THR A 119 -15.97 20.35 -14.11
N LYS A 120 -15.43 20.73 -15.26
CA LYS A 120 -14.52 19.89 -16.03
C LYS A 120 -13.24 19.56 -15.24
N THR A 121 -12.60 20.54 -14.63
CA THR A 121 -11.36 20.32 -13.84
C THR A 121 -11.63 19.47 -12.60
N LEU A 122 -12.78 19.65 -11.93
CA LEU A 122 -13.17 18.80 -10.79
C LEU A 122 -13.41 17.35 -11.20
N MET A 123 -14.03 17.09 -12.35
CA MET A 123 -14.19 15.73 -12.88
C MET A 123 -12.84 15.10 -13.22
N GLN A 124 -11.91 15.84 -13.79
CA GLN A 124 -10.55 15.37 -14.08
C GLN A 124 -9.75 15.11 -12.79
N LEU A 125 -9.89 15.97 -11.79
CA LEU A 125 -9.27 15.78 -10.48
C LEU A 125 -9.79 14.51 -9.80
N ASN A 126 -11.10 14.26 -9.85
CA ASN A 126 -11.67 13.02 -9.32
C ASN A 126 -11.08 11.79 -10.01
N GLY A 127 -10.98 11.79 -11.34
CA GLY A 127 -10.31 10.72 -12.08
C GLY A 127 -8.86 10.53 -11.67
N ALA A 128 -8.09 11.62 -11.56
CA ALA A 128 -6.69 11.56 -11.12
C ALA A 128 -6.53 11.06 -9.68
N ALA A 129 -7.47 11.39 -8.78
CA ALA A 129 -7.48 10.88 -7.41
C ALA A 129 -7.73 9.37 -7.36
N ILE A 130 -8.63 8.86 -8.21
CA ILE A 130 -8.89 7.42 -8.36
C ILE A 130 -7.63 6.70 -8.88
N ASP A 131 -6.98 7.23 -9.91
CA ASP A 131 -5.74 6.68 -10.47
C ASP A 131 -4.61 6.66 -9.43
N LEU A 132 -4.46 7.74 -8.67
CA LEU A 132 -3.49 7.85 -7.58
C LEU A 132 -3.77 6.82 -6.48
N SER A 133 -5.02 6.70 -6.04
CA SER A 133 -5.43 5.70 -5.04
C SER A 133 -5.13 4.28 -5.52
N GLY A 134 -5.45 3.96 -6.76
CA GLY A 134 -5.15 2.65 -7.35
C GLY A 134 -3.64 2.39 -7.47
N SER A 135 -2.85 3.40 -7.84
CA SER A 135 -1.39 3.26 -7.89
C SER A 135 -0.78 3.04 -6.51
N THR A 136 -1.28 3.74 -5.49
CA THR A 136 -0.87 3.57 -4.10
C THR A 136 -1.20 2.17 -3.57
N ALA A 137 -2.39 1.67 -3.83
CA ALA A 137 -2.78 0.32 -3.45
C ALA A 137 -1.87 -0.75 -4.10
N ARG A 138 -1.56 -0.60 -5.39
CA ARG A 138 -0.63 -1.50 -6.09
C ARG A 138 0.78 -1.45 -5.52
N LEU A 139 1.25 -0.26 -5.17
CA LEU A 139 2.55 -0.07 -4.53
C LEU A 139 2.59 -0.77 -3.17
N ALA A 140 1.58 -0.55 -2.33
CA ALA A 140 1.42 -1.21 -1.03
C ALA A 140 1.36 -2.74 -1.17
N ALA A 141 0.55 -3.26 -2.09
CA ALA A 141 0.43 -4.68 -2.35
C ALA A 141 1.78 -5.33 -2.72
N ARG A 142 2.59 -4.64 -3.54
CA ARG A 142 3.93 -5.12 -3.94
C ARG A 142 4.95 -5.08 -2.81
N GLY A 143 4.93 -4.01 -2.00
CA GLY A 143 5.79 -3.89 -0.82
C GLY A 143 5.48 -4.95 0.25
N LEU A 144 4.23 -5.40 0.34
CA LEU A 144 3.82 -6.44 1.27
C LEU A 144 4.24 -7.87 0.85
N VAL A 145 4.47 -8.13 -0.43
CA VAL A 145 4.76 -9.50 -0.93
C VAL A 145 5.93 -10.17 -0.20
N PRO A 146 7.13 -9.55 -0.05
CA PRO A 146 8.24 -10.20 0.63
C PRO A 146 7.95 -10.48 2.11
N ILE A 147 7.29 -9.55 2.78
CA ILE A 147 6.93 -9.68 4.21
C ILE A 147 5.87 -10.76 4.39
N HIS A 148 4.80 -10.70 3.61
CA HIS A 148 3.70 -11.67 3.65
C HIS A 148 4.20 -13.11 3.45
N SER A 149 5.02 -13.35 2.42
CA SER A 149 5.54 -14.68 2.12
C SER A 149 6.36 -15.27 3.28
N ARG A 150 7.18 -14.44 3.94
CA ARG A 150 8.01 -14.88 5.07
C ARG A 150 7.20 -15.13 6.33
N VAL A 151 6.25 -14.25 6.65
CA VAL A 151 5.40 -14.38 7.84
C VAL A 151 4.52 -15.63 7.75
N THR A 152 3.89 -15.85 6.60
CA THR A 152 3.04 -17.03 6.38
C THR A 152 3.85 -18.32 6.34
N ALA A 153 5.04 -18.34 5.74
CA ALA A 153 5.94 -19.47 5.77
C ALA A 153 6.40 -19.83 7.20
N ASN A 154 6.72 -18.81 8.02
CA ASN A 154 7.10 -19.00 9.42
C ASN A 154 5.95 -19.56 10.26
N ALA A 155 4.74 -19.03 10.11
CA ALA A 155 3.56 -19.57 10.79
C ALA A 155 3.30 -21.03 10.43
N LYS A 156 3.39 -21.38 9.14
CA LYS A 156 3.23 -22.75 8.64
C LYS A 156 4.31 -23.70 9.18
N ARG A 157 5.55 -23.25 9.29
CA ARG A 157 6.66 -24.03 9.87
C ARG A 157 6.44 -24.33 11.36
N LEU A 158 5.97 -23.34 12.11
CA LEU A 158 5.74 -23.48 13.55
C LEU A 158 4.48 -24.29 13.88
N GLY A 159 3.44 -24.20 13.05
CA GLY A 159 2.21 -25.00 13.21
C GLY A 159 2.36 -26.50 12.91
N LYS A 160 3.51 -26.92 12.33
CA LYS A 160 3.84 -28.32 12.07
C LYS A 160 4.72 -28.96 13.16
N ARG A 161 5.09 -28.21 14.17
CA ARG A 161 5.90 -28.66 15.33
C ARG A 161 5.06 -28.77 16.58
#